data_aecc849607ad13f51754614fe8deac64
#
_entry.id   aecc849607ad13f51754614fe8deac64
#
_cell.length_a   1.000
_cell.length_b   1.000
_cell.length_c   1.000
_cell.angle_alpha   90.00
_cell.angle_beta   90.00
_cell.angle_gamma   90.00
#
_symmetry.space_group_name_H-M   'P 1'
#
loop_
_entity.id
_entity.type
_entity.pdbx_description
1 polymer ?
#
loop_
_entity_poly.entity_id
_entity_poly.type
_entity_poly.pdbx_seq_one_letter_code
_entity_poly.pdbx_strand_id
1 'polypeptide(L)'
;MHQTHLAVDQPIAGDRRYALSAGSAKAAHAGDNQWLQKAHFLQLMTTEPLAALCCRQDGDTVIIEQAGRPVFDGNLTEPDTRARCQSTIAGLLQLPDPSALRIHVIDNGAYTDQSAPLISIGGSASLAAFAAATNTTPDARRFRLNIMLATDTAFIENQWCGARLRIGDAVIEIIDHVGRCAAINVDPATATRETDYLAIMRHSFGHSHLGVFGRVIKKGEICTGDSVSVIQPD
;
A
#
# COMPACT_ATOMS: atom_id res chain seq x y z
N MET A 1 -13.54 0.65 -1.53
CA MET A 1 -14.00 -0.44 -0.63
C MET A 1 -14.84 0.24 0.43
N HIS A 2 -16.10 -0.16 0.61
CA HIS A 2 -17.01 0.44 1.59
C HIS A 2 -17.03 -0.34 2.90
N GLN A 3 -16.55 -1.59 2.88
CA GLN A 3 -16.60 -2.54 3.97
C GLN A 3 -15.47 -3.56 3.84
N THR A 4 -14.87 -3.98 4.95
CA THR A 4 -13.89 -5.07 4.96
C THR A 4 -13.92 -5.79 6.31
N HIS A 5 -13.56 -7.07 6.30
CA HIS A 5 -13.36 -7.86 7.51
C HIS A 5 -11.88 -7.87 7.89
N LEU A 6 -11.58 -7.52 9.13
CA LEU A 6 -10.24 -7.61 9.70
C LEU A 6 -10.10 -8.89 10.53
N ALA A 7 -9.07 -9.65 10.29
CA ALA A 7 -8.74 -10.87 11.05
C ALA A 7 -7.51 -10.65 11.94
N VAL A 8 -7.48 -11.32 13.09
CA VAL A 8 -6.37 -11.18 14.05
C VAL A 8 -5.06 -11.65 13.42
N ASP A 9 -4.02 -10.83 13.56
CA ASP A 9 -2.68 -11.10 13.02
C ASP A 9 -2.67 -11.42 11.51
N GLN A 10 -3.60 -10.79 10.76
CA GLN A 10 -3.65 -10.89 9.30
C GLN A 10 -3.69 -9.51 8.66
N PRO A 11 -3.11 -9.34 7.46
CA PRO A 11 -3.32 -8.14 6.66
C PRO A 11 -4.77 -8.09 6.17
N ILE A 12 -5.18 -6.97 5.57
CA ILE A 12 -6.44 -6.91 4.84
C ILE A 12 -6.41 -7.92 3.69
N ALA A 13 -7.43 -8.73 3.57
CA ALA A 13 -7.50 -9.77 2.55
C ALA A 13 -7.27 -9.19 1.15
N GLY A 14 -6.33 -9.80 0.42
CA GLY A 14 -5.94 -9.36 -0.92
C GLY A 14 -5.00 -8.15 -0.99
N ASP A 15 -4.83 -7.39 0.11
CA ASP A 15 -3.91 -6.25 0.09
C ASP A 15 -2.47 -6.72 -0.11
N ARG A 16 -1.82 -6.21 -1.16
CA ARG A 16 -0.43 -6.54 -1.52
C ARG A 16 -0.14 -8.05 -1.58
N ARG A 17 -1.15 -8.83 -1.98
CA ARG A 17 -1.02 -10.27 -2.18
C ARG A 17 -0.06 -10.60 -3.32
N TYR A 18 0.06 -9.70 -4.29
CA TYR A 18 0.93 -9.86 -5.46
C TYR A 18 2.07 -8.86 -5.43
N ALA A 19 3.27 -9.30 -5.83
CA ALA A 19 4.41 -8.44 -6.05
C ALA A 19 5.09 -8.77 -7.39
N LEU A 20 5.71 -7.75 -7.99
CA LEU A 20 6.40 -7.86 -9.27
C LEU A 20 7.90 -7.77 -9.05
N SER A 21 8.68 -8.69 -9.58
CA SER A 21 10.13 -8.58 -9.62
C SER A 21 10.65 -8.62 -11.05
N ALA A 22 11.76 -7.90 -11.30
CA ALA A 22 12.52 -8.01 -12.54
C ALA A 22 14.00 -7.83 -12.22
N GLY A 23 14.84 -8.77 -12.65
CA GLY A 23 16.28 -8.71 -12.47
C GLY A 23 16.84 -8.99 -11.07
N SER A 24 16.02 -9.29 -10.08
CA SER A 24 16.48 -9.70 -8.74
C SER A 24 16.79 -11.21 -8.72
N ALA A 25 18.05 -11.57 -8.56
CA ALA A 25 18.45 -12.98 -8.44
C ALA A 25 17.76 -13.69 -7.27
N LYS A 26 17.59 -13.01 -6.12
CA LYS A 26 16.90 -13.58 -4.96
C LYS A 26 15.43 -13.82 -5.25
N ALA A 27 14.75 -12.86 -5.87
CA ALA A 27 13.35 -13.02 -6.24
C ALA A 27 13.16 -14.07 -7.34
N ALA A 28 14.08 -14.19 -8.30
CA ALA A 28 14.01 -15.20 -9.35
C ALA A 28 14.00 -16.65 -8.83
N HIS A 29 14.58 -16.89 -7.65
CA HIS A 29 14.62 -18.20 -6.99
C HIS A 29 13.57 -18.37 -5.88
N ALA A 30 12.82 -17.31 -5.56
CA ALA A 30 11.78 -17.37 -4.55
C ALA A 30 10.51 -18.02 -5.12
N GLY A 31 9.96 -18.96 -4.36
CA GLY A 31 8.64 -19.53 -4.62
C GLY A 31 7.51 -18.61 -4.16
N ASP A 32 6.27 -18.98 -4.53
CA ASP A 32 5.06 -18.39 -3.93
C ASP A 32 5.06 -18.61 -2.40
N ASN A 33 4.37 -17.74 -1.68
CA ASN A 33 4.28 -17.74 -0.21
C ASN A 33 5.60 -17.44 0.53
N GLN A 34 6.63 -16.96 -0.17
CA GLN A 34 7.86 -16.51 0.44
C GLN A 34 7.89 -14.99 0.50
N TRP A 35 7.85 -14.44 1.73
CA TRP A 35 8.04 -13.00 1.92
C TRP A 35 9.49 -12.59 1.60
N LEU A 36 9.64 -11.51 0.87
CA LEU A 36 10.92 -10.88 0.57
C LEU A 36 10.83 -9.37 0.85
N GLN A 37 11.97 -8.78 1.16
CA GLN A 37 12.08 -7.34 1.32
C GLN A 37 11.73 -6.61 0.02
N LYS A 38 11.12 -5.44 0.11
CA LYS A 38 10.70 -4.61 -1.03
C LYS A 38 11.79 -4.31 -2.04
N ALA A 39 13.05 -4.29 -1.63
CA ALA A 39 14.20 -4.08 -2.52
C ALA A 39 14.33 -5.13 -3.63
N HIS A 40 13.69 -6.29 -3.47
CA HIS A 40 13.67 -7.35 -4.48
C HIS A 40 12.54 -7.20 -5.50
N PHE A 41 11.64 -6.26 -5.31
CA PHE A 41 10.47 -6.03 -6.16
C PHE A 41 10.54 -4.71 -6.91
N LEU A 42 9.81 -4.63 -8.01
CA LEU A 42 9.53 -3.36 -8.67
C LEU A 42 8.70 -2.48 -7.72
N GLN A 43 9.08 -1.24 -7.58
CA GLN A 43 8.45 -0.30 -6.64
C GLN A 43 8.47 1.11 -7.20
N LEU A 44 7.57 1.97 -6.71
CA LEU A 44 7.47 3.35 -7.18
C LEU A 44 8.75 4.18 -7.00
N MET A 45 9.64 3.79 -6.07
CA MET A 45 10.93 4.48 -5.91
C MET A 45 11.85 4.33 -7.13
N THR A 46 11.70 3.25 -7.90
CA THR A 46 12.59 2.88 -9.00
C THR A 46 11.85 2.71 -10.34
N THR A 47 10.53 2.66 -10.31
CA THR A 47 9.69 2.33 -11.48
C THR A 47 8.42 3.17 -11.42
N GLU A 48 8.54 4.45 -11.77
CA GLU A 48 7.43 5.40 -11.74
C GLU A 48 6.21 4.96 -12.58
N PRO A 49 6.37 4.33 -13.76
CA PRO A 49 5.24 3.90 -14.59
C PRO A 49 4.25 2.96 -13.89
N LEU A 50 4.65 2.30 -12.78
CA LEU A 50 3.72 1.52 -11.96
C LEU A 50 2.55 2.34 -11.40
N ALA A 51 2.73 3.65 -11.20
CA ALA A 51 1.68 4.53 -10.71
C ALA A 51 0.52 4.71 -11.72
N ALA A 52 0.79 4.50 -13.01
CA ALA A 52 -0.23 4.56 -14.06
C ALA A 52 -1.15 3.32 -14.10
N LEU A 53 -0.80 2.27 -13.36
CA LEU A 53 -1.55 1.03 -13.34
C LEU A 53 -2.47 0.99 -12.10
N CYS A 54 -3.77 0.80 -12.35
CA CYS A 54 -4.74 0.55 -11.29
C CYS A 54 -5.06 -0.94 -11.26
N CYS A 55 -4.85 -1.57 -10.12
CA CYS A 55 -5.12 -2.99 -9.92
C CYS A 55 -6.34 -3.16 -9.02
N ARG A 56 -7.32 -3.94 -9.49
CA ARG A 56 -8.46 -4.41 -8.69
C ARG A 56 -8.40 -5.93 -8.62
N GLN A 57 -8.81 -6.45 -7.48
CA GLN A 57 -8.83 -7.90 -7.21
C GLN A 57 -10.20 -8.32 -6.72
N ASP A 58 -10.67 -9.46 -7.22
CA ASP A 58 -11.84 -10.17 -6.73
C ASP A 58 -11.49 -11.67 -6.67
N GLY A 59 -11.32 -12.18 -5.44
CA GLY A 59 -10.74 -13.50 -5.21
C GLY A 59 -9.35 -13.63 -5.84
N ASP A 60 -9.20 -14.58 -6.76
CA ASP A 60 -7.97 -14.81 -7.53
C ASP A 60 -7.93 -14.08 -8.88
N THR A 61 -9.03 -13.44 -9.26
CA THR A 61 -9.12 -12.64 -10.48
C THR A 61 -8.54 -11.24 -10.25
N VAL A 62 -7.68 -10.83 -11.14
CA VAL A 62 -7.03 -9.51 -11.12
C VAL A 62 -7.39 -8.77 -12.40
N ILE A 63 -7.85 -7.53 -12.24
CA ILE A 63 -8.11 -6.60 -13.34
C ILE A 63 -7.08 -5.48 -13.22
N ILE A 64 -6.30 -5.26 -14.27
CA ILE A 64 -5.35 -4.15 -14.35
C ILE A 64 -5.86 -3.16 -15.38
N GLU A 65 -5.93 -1.91 -14.98
CA GLU A 65 -6.33 -0.79 -15.84
C GLU A 65 -5.20 0.21 -16.00
N GLN A 66 -5.12 0.82 -17.18
CA GLN A 66 -4.28 1.97 -17.47
C GLN A 66 -5.16 3.06 -18.10
N ALA A 67 -5.12 4.26 -17.56
CA ALA A 67 -5.96 5.39 -17.99
C ALA A 67 -7.46 5.03 -18.04
N GLY A 68 -7.96 4.25 -17.07
CA GLY A 68 -9.36 3.83 -16.98
C GLY A 68 -9.78 2.75 -17.98
N ARG A 69 -8.85 2.17 -18.73
CA ARG A 69 -9.13 1.07 -19.66
C ARG A 69 -8.52 -0.23 -19.16
N PRO A 70 -9.26 -1.34 -19.13
CA PRO A 70 -8.68 -2.63 -18.77
C PRO A 70 -7.63 -3.03 -19.81
N VAL A 71 -6.44 -3.39 -19.33
CA VAL A 71 -5.30 -3.89 -20.12
C VAL A 71 -5.02 -5.35 -19.83
N PHE A 72 -5.53 -5.85 -18.71
CA PHE A 72 -5.49 -7.25 -18.34
C PHE A 72 -6.70 -7.60 -17.44
N ASP A 73 -7.20 -8.82 -17.63
CA ASP A 73 -8.22 -9.46 -16.79
C ASP A 73 -7.95 -10.96 -16.77
N GLY A 74 -7.90 -11.55 -15.56
CA GLY A 74 -7.71 -12.99 -15.43
C GLY A 74 -7.34 -13.48 -14.04
N ASN A 75 -7.46 -14.80 -13.87
CA ASN A 75 -7.13 -15.51 -12.66
C ASN A 75 -5.61 -15.81 -12.62
N LEU A 76 -4.90 -15.24 -11.65
CA LEU A 76 -3.45 -15.39 -11.53
C LEU A 76 -3.00 -16.70 -10.88
N THR A 77 -3.92 -17.57 -10.44
CA THR A 77 -3.57 -18.94 -10.03
C THR A 77 -3.27 -19.84 -11.23
N GLU A 78 -3.78 -19.48 -12.41
CA GLU A 78 -3.57 -20.21 -13.66
C GLU A 78 -2.21 -19.82 -14.28
N PRO A 79 -1.30 -20.80 -14.55
CA PRO A 79 0.06 -20.48 -15.04
C PRO A 79 0.07 -19.68 -16.36
N ASP A 80 -0.76 -20.05 -17.33
CA ASP A 80 -0.81 -19.36 -18.63
C ASP A 80 -1.36 -17.94 -18.51
N THR A 81 -2.35 -17.75 -17.64
CA THR A 81 -2.93 -16.44 -17.34
C THR A 81 -1.91 -15.57 -16.61
N ARG A 82 -1.16 -16.14 -15.66
CA ARG A 82 -0.06 -15.45 -14.99
C ARG A 82 1.03 -15.05 -15.97
N ALA A 83 1.45 -15.92 -16.87
CA ALA A 83 2.44 -15.61 -17.92
C ALA A 83 1.96 -14.50 -18.88
N ARG A 84 0.69 -14.53 -19.28
CA ARG A 84 0.07 -13.46 -20.07
C ARG A 84 0.09 -12.13 -19.32
N CYS A 85 -0.25 -12.11 -18.02
CA CYS A 85 -0.18 -10.92 -17.17
C CYS A 85 1.25 -10.37 -17.11
N GLN A 86 2.24 -11.23 -16.88
CA GLN A 86 3.66 -10.85 -16.89
C GLN A 86 4.06 -10.17 -18.19
N SER A 87 3.73 -10.77 -19.33
CA SER A 87 4.03 -10.21 -20.65
C SER A 87 3.35 -8.85 -20.86
N THR A 88 2.09 -8.71 -20.47
CA THR A 88 1.34 -7.46 -20.55
C THR A 88 2.01 -6.35 -19.73
N ILE A 89 2.31 -6.62 -18.45
CA ILE A 89 2.95 -5.63 -17.57
C ILE A 89 4.35 -5.29 -18.06
N ALA A 90 5.14 -6.26 -18.48
CA ALA A 90 6.48 -6.03 -19.01
C ALA A 90 6.47 -5.07 -20.22
N GLY A 91 5.49 -5.25 -21.11
CA GLY A 91 5.29 -4.36 -22.27
C GLY A 91 4.87 -2.94 -21.84
N LEU A 92 3.93 -2.81 -20.89
CA LEU A 92 3.48 -1.51 -20.37
C LEU A 92 4.60 -0.74 -19.66
N LEU A 93 5.46 -1.44 -18.94
CA LEU A 93 6.61 -0.86 -18.25
C LEU A 93 7.85 -0.70 -19.14
N GLN A 94 7.79 -1.17 -20.38
CA GLN A 94 8.91 -1.14 -21.35
C GLN A 94 10.22 -1.72 -20.76
N LEU A 95 10.09 -2.87 -20.06
CA LEU A 95 11.25 -3.49 -19.43
C LEU A 95 12.31 -3.90 -20.47
N PRO A 96 13.61 -3.66 -20.20
CA PRO A 96 14.70 -4.06 -21.11
C PRO A 96 14.72 -5.57 -21.38
N ASP A 97 14.39 -6.37 -20.37
CA ASP A 97 14.19 -7.82 -20.47
C ASP A 97 12.79 -8.20 -19.96
N PRO A 98 11.80 -8.28 -20.87
CA PRO A 98 10.44 -8.69 -20.50
C PRO A 98 10.36 -10.09 -19.89
N SER A 99 11.30 -10.99 -20.23
CA SER A 99 11.31 -12.37 -19.73
C SER A 99 11.77 -12.48 -18.28
N ALA A 100 12.39 -11.42 -17.74
CA ALA A 100 12.80 -11.36 -16.35
C ALA A 100 11.65 -11.02 -15.38
N LEU A 101 10.49 -10.53 -15.89
CA LEU A 101 9.36 -10.20 -15.01
C LEU A 101 8.75 -11.47 -14.39
N ARG A 102 8.55 -11.42 -13.09
CA ARG A 102 7.87 -12.47 -12.32
C ARG A 102 6.80 -11.85 -11.45
N ILE A 103 5.66 -12.54 -11.35
CA ILE A 103 4.61 -12.26 -10.37
C ILE A 103 4.81 -13.24 -9.21
N HIS A 104 4.91 -12.72 -8.01
CA HIS A 104 4.96 -13.47 -6.77
C HIS A 104 3.62 -13.37 -6.07
N VAL A 105 3.20 -14.44 -5.41
CA VAL A 105 1.94 -14.54 -4.67
C VAL A 105 2.22 -14.89 -3.22
N ILE A 106 1.51 -14.28 -2.30
CA ILE A 106 1.50 -14.65 -0.88
C ILE A 106 0.05 -14.77 -0.40
N ASP A 107 -0.34 -15.94 0.06
CA ASP A 107 -1.75 -16.22 0.43
C ASP A 107 -2.05 -15.81 1.88
N ASN A 108 -1.09 -16.01 2.80
CA ASN A 108 -1.23 -15.69 4.20
C ASN A 108 -0.22 -14.61 4.61
N GLY A 109 -0.35 -13.41 4.05
CA GLY A 109 0.56 -12.30 4.30
C GLY A 109 0.35 -11.17 3.31
N ALA A 110 1.30 -10.24 3.29
CA ALA A 110 1.34 -9.14 2.33
C ALA A 110 2.78 -8.76 2.01
N TYR A 111 3.06 -8.43 0.75
CA TYR A 111 4.36 -7.88 0.33
C TYR A 111 4.47 -6.42 0.74
N THR A 112 4.70 -6.18 2.02
CA THR A 112 4.93 -4.87 2.63
C THR A 112 6.39 -4.67 3.00
N ASP A 113 6.73 -3.50 3.54
CA ASP A 113 8.08 -3.19 4.03
C ASP A 113 8.50 -4.07 5.23
N GLN A 114 7.54 -4.66 5.93
CA GLN A 114 7.73 -5.52 7.08
C GLN A 114 7.09 -6.88 6.84
N SER A 115 7.70 -7.94 7.41
CA SER A 115 7.14 -9.30 7.35
C SER A 115 5.92 -9.49 8.24
N ALA A 116 5.73 -8.62 9.24
CA ALA A 116 4.57 -8.65 10.11
C ALA A 116 3.30 -8.23 9.36
N PRO A 117 2.14 -8.84 9.64
CA PRO A 117 0.87 -8.56 8.98
C PRO A 117 0.23 -7.27 9.51
N LEU A 118 0.89 -6.14 9.28
CA LEU A 118 0.44 -4.83 9.73
C LEU A 118 -0.45 -4.17 8.68
N ILE A 119 -1.44 -3.42 9.15
CA ILE A 119 -2.24 -2.50 8.34
C ILE A 119 -1.78 -1.06 8.60
N SER A 120 -1.96 -0.19 7.61
CA SER A 120 -1.54 1.20 7.69
C SER A 120 -2.75 2.14 7.76
N ILE A 121 -2.72 3.07 8.72
CA ILE A 121 -3.82 3.97 9.06
C ILE A 121 -3.31 5.40 9.03
N GLY A 122 -4.04 6.32 8.40
CA GLY A 122 -3.68 7.73 8.37
C GLY A 122 -4.84 8.67 8.66
N GLY A 123 -4.52 9.93 8.97
CA GLY A 123 -5.48 10.99 9.25
C GLY A 123 -5.72 11.90 8.05
N SER A 124 -6.98 12.30 7.84
CA SER A 124 -7.34 13.25 6.77
C SER A 124 -6.71 14.64 6.97
N ALA A 125 -6.58 15.09 8.23
CA ALA A 125 -5.92 16.36 8.54
C ALA A 125 -4.43 16.32 8.23
N SER A 126 -3.74 15.17 8.40
CA SER A 126 -2.34 14.97 8.02
C SER A 126 -2.15 15.04 6.50
N LEU A 127 -3.08 14.43 5.76
CA LEU A 127 -3.09 14.52 4.30
C LEU A 127 -3.32 15.96 3.84
N ALA A 128 -4.23 16.69 4.46
CA ALA A 128 -4.50 18.09 4.16
C ALA A 128 -3.28 18.99 4.47
N ALA A 129 -2.62 18.77 5.61
CA ALA A 129 -1.40 19.50 5.98
C ALA A 129 -0.27 19.26 4.98
N PHE A 130 -0.07 17.99 4.56
CA PHE A 130 0.89 17.67 3.50
C PHE A 130 0.56 18.42 2.21
N ALA A 131 -0.69 18.37 1.76
CA ALA A 131 -1.14 19.00 0.52
C ALA A 131 -0.92 20.54 0.57
N ALA A 132 -1.19 21.17 1.72
CA ALA A 132 -0.94 22.60 1.93
C ALA A 132 0.57 22.93 1.85
N ALA A 133 1.42 22.13 2.52
CA ALA A 133 2.87 22.35 2.52
C ALA A 133 3.52 22.12 1.14
N THR A 134 2.92 21.30 0.31
CA THR A 134 3.42 20.96 -1.04
C THR A 134 2.70 21.70 -2.16
N ASN A 135 1.71 22.53 -1.82
CA ASN A 135 0.86 23.23 -2.78
C ASN A 135 0.19 22.28 -3.80
N THR A 136 -0.30 21.13 -3.29
CA THR A 136 -1.00 20.11 -4.09
C THR A 136 -2.42 19.92 -3.59
N THR A 137 -3.24 19.19 -4.36
CA THR A 137 -4.52 18.68 -3.87
C THR A 137 -4.29 17.44 -2.99
N PRO A 138 -5.08 17.26 -1.90
CA PRO A 138 -5.00 16.05 -1.09
C PRO A 138 -5.31 14.80 -1.91
N ASP A 139 -4.36 13.89 -2.01
CA ASP A 139 -4.51 12.60 -2.71
C ASP A 139 -3.94 11.47 -1.86
N ALA A 140 -4.84 10.71 -1.23
CA ALA A 140 -4.47 9.58 -0.35
C ALA A 140 -3.75 8.45 -1.10
N ARG A 141 -3.95 8.30 -2.43
CA ARG A 141 -3.30 7.27 -3.25
C ARG A 141 -1.77 7.37 -3.18
N ARG A 142 -1.22 8.58 -3.05
CA ARG A 142 0.22 8.84 -2.90
C ARG A 142 0.83 8.09 -1.73
N PHE A 143 0.08 7.93 -0.64
CA PHE A 143 0.55 7.32 0.60
C PHE A 143 0.23 5.83 0.70
N ARG A 144 -0.69 5.33 -0.12
CA ARG A 144 -1.04 3.90 -0.19
C ARG A 144 -1.40 3.32 1.18
N LEU A 145 -2.08 4.11 2.01
CA LEU A 145 -2.58 3.68 3.31
C LEU A 145 -3.82 2.78 3.13
N ASN A 146 -3.99 1.83 4.04
CA ASN A 146 -5.15 0.93 4.02
C ASN A 146 -6.42 1.62 4.50
N ILE A 147 -6.32 2.43 5.57
CA ILE A 147 -7.46 3.10 6.20
C ILE A 147 -7.13 4.59 6.32
N MET A 148 -8.09 5.43 5.93
CA MET A 148 -8.06 6.87 6.16
C MET A 148 -9.15 7.24 7.14
N LEU A 149 -8.75 7.86 8.26
CA LEU A 149 -9.66 8.33 9.31
C LEU A 149 -9.93 9.83 9.14
N ALA A 150 -11.16 10.24 9.41
CA ALA A 150 -11.46 11.66 9.59
C ALA A 150 -10.81 12.14 10.88
N THR A 151 -9.94 13.14 10.79
CA THR A 151 -9.24 13.74 11.94
C THR A 151 -9.25 15.26 11.81
N ASP A 152 -9.27 15.96 12.94
CA ASP A 152 -9.29 17.43 12.97
C ASP A 152 -7.90 18.03 13.19
N THR A 153 -6.94 17.23 13.66
CA THR A 153 -5.57 17.66 13.96
C THR A 153 -4.59 16.89 13.09
N ALA A 154 -3.70 17.62 12.42
CA ALA A 154 -2.65 17.02 11.59
C ALA A 154 -1.66 16.22 12.45
N PHE A 155 -1.31 15.05 11.97
CA PHE A 155 -0.37 14.09 12.58
C PHE A 155 -0.79 13.62 13.98
N ILE A 156 -2.07 13.73 14.33
CA ILE A 156 -2.60 13.21 15.61
C ILE A 156 -2.38 11.70 15.72
N GLU A 157 -2.41 10.99 14.60
CA GLU A 157 -2.13 9.55 14.56
C GLU A 157 -0.74 9.19 15.07
N ASN A 158 0.24 10.08 14.98
CA ASN A 158 1.58 9.86 15.51
C ASN A 158 1.60 9.72 17.05
N GLN A 159 0.57 10.22 17.73
CA GLN A 159 0.44 10.12 19.18
C GLN A 159 -0.22 8.82 19.65
N TRP A 160 -0.67 7.97 18.72
CA TRP A 160 -1.38 6.75 19.04
C TRP A 160 -0.48 5.52 19.21
N CYS A 161 0.83 5.63 18.99
CA CYS A 161 1.76 4.52 19.19
C CYS A 161 1.64 3.98 20.63
N GLY A 162 1.41 2.65 20.76
CA GLY A 162 1.12 1.98 22.02
C GLY A 162 -0.35 2.00 22.45
N ALA A 163 -1.20 2.83 21.85
CA ALA A 163 -2.63 2.84 22.08
C ALA A 163 -3.36 1.79 21.22
N ARG A 164 -4.65 1.62 21.50
CA ARG A 164 -5.55 0.78 20.72
C ARG A 164 -6.62 1.63 20.06
N LEU A 165 -6.92 1.35 18.80
CA LEU A 165 -8.04 1.94 18.10
C LEU A 165 -9.17 0.94 17.99
N ARG A 166 -10.37 1.33 18.37
CA ARG A 166 -11.60 0.63 18.02
C ARG A 166 -12.19 1.28 16.78
N ILE A 167 -12.44 0.48 15.75
CA ILE A 167 -13.09 0.90 14.50
C ILE A 167 -14.18 -0.14 14.22
N GLY A 168 -15.44 0.24 14.23
CA GLY A 168 -16.54 -0.72 14.16
C GLY A 168 -16.41 -1.79 15.26
N ASP A 169 -16.41 -3.07 14.85
CA ASP A 169 -16.25 -4.20 15.78
C ASP A 169 -14.78 -4.60 16.02
N ALA A 170 -13.85 -4.10 15.22
CA ALA A 170 -12.44 -4.45 15.29
C ALA A 170 -11.69 -3.61 16.33
N VAL A 171 -10.58 -4.18 16.87
CA VAL A 171 -9.60 -3.45 17.67
C VAL A 171 -8.21 -3.65 17.09
N ILE A 172 -7.51 -2.55 16.92
CA ILE A 172 -6.20 -2.47 16.28
C ILE A 172 -5.23 -1.84 17.29
N GLU A 173 -4.16 -2.54 17.61
CA GLU A 173 -3.05 -2.01 18.41
C GLU A 173 -2.09 -1.25 17.51
N ILE A 174 -1.78 0.00 17.85
CA ILE A 174 -0.87 0.83 17.07
C ILE A 174 0.56 0.54 17.49
N ILE A 175 1.38 0.12 16.52
CA ILE A 175 2.71 -0.42 16.76
C ILE A 175 3.79 0.64 16.52
N ASP A 176 3.73 1.36 15.40
CA ASP A 176 4.80 2.29 15.00
C ASP A 176 4.29 3.27 13.95
N HIS A 177 5.08 4.31 13.68
CA HIS A 177 4.84 5.28 12.63
C HIS A 177 5.11 4.71 11.24
N VAL A 178 4.37 5.18 10.23
CA VAL A 178 4.71 4.89 8.84
C VAL A 178 5.68 5.95 8.31
N GLY A 179 6.97 5.63 8.30
CA GLY A 179 8.00 6.46 7.65
C GLY A 179 7.80 6.48 6.13
N ARG A 180 7.79 7.66 5.54
CA ARG A 180 7.65 7.82 4.10
C ARG A 180 9.01 7.75 3.40
N CYS A 181 9.01 7.14 2.23
CA CYS A 181 10.17 7.05 1.34
C CYS A 181 9.89 7.82 0.04
N ALA A 182 10.88 7.90 -0.85
CA ALA A 182 10.78 8.64 -2.11
C ALA A 182 9.68 8.11 -3.07
N ALA A 183 8.97 7.05 -2.73
CA ALA A 183 7.78 6.62 -3.48
C ALA A 183 6.68 7.68 -3.49
N ILE A 184 6.58 8.52 -2.44
CA ILE A 184 5.61 9.62 -2.39
C ILE A 184 5.90 10.73 -3.39
N ASN A 185 7.12 10.79 -3.95
CA ASN A 185 7.50 11.77 -4.96
C ASN A 185 6.87 11.48 -6.32
N VAL A 186 6.39 10.25 -6.53
CA VAL A 186 5.68 9.90 -7.77
C VAL A 186 4.24 10.39 -7.69
N ASP A 187 3.80 11.13 -8.69
CA ASP A 187 2.43 11.56 -8.80
C ASP A 187 1.53 10.40 -9.23
N PRO A 188 0.47 10.08 -8.47
CA PRO A 188 -0.39 8.93 -8.80
C PRO A 188 -1.30 9.14 -10.00
N ALA A 189 -1.42 10.37 -10.51
CA ALA A 189 -2.23 10.67 -11.69
C ALA A 189 -1.41 10.69 -12.98
N THR A 190 -0.16 11.20 -12.92
CA THR A 190 0.70 11.38 -14.09
C THR A 190 1.83 10.34 -14.19
N ALA A 191 2.08 9.59 -13.11
CA ALA A 191 3.22 8.67 -12.97
C ALA A 191 4.59 9.34 -13.18
N THR A 192 4.68 10.66 -12.88
CA THR A 192 5.91 11.44 -12.98
C THR A 192 6.47 11.80 -11.61
N ARG A 193 7.75 12.17 -11.56
CA ARG A 193 8.45 12.59 -10.36
C ARG A 193 9.10 13.94 -10.62
N GLU A 194 8.42 15.02 -10.27
CA GLU A 194 8.89 16.38 -10.52
C GLU A 194 9.37 17.09 -9.25
N THR A 195 8.89 16.66 -8.09
CA THR A 195 9.13 17.35 -6.80
C THR A 195 9.60 16.37 -5.74
N ASP A 196 10.58 16.76 -4.93
CA ASP A 196 10.98 16.00 -3.75
C ASP A 196 10.08 16.32 -2.55
N TYR A 197 8.89 15.70 -2.56
CA TYR A 197 7.92 15.83 -1.47
C TYR A 197 8.45 15.31 -0.13
N LEU A 198 9.36 14.34 -0.16
CA LEU A 198 9.96 13.81 1.06
C LEU A 198 10.85 14.85 1.75
N ALA A 199 11.62 15.62 0.97
CA ALA A 199 12.40 16.73 1.49
C ALA A 199 11.49 17.85 2.05
N ILE A 200 10.41 18.18 1.35
CA ILE A 200 9.44 19.17 1.83
C ILE A 200 8.81 18.73 3.15
N MET A 201 8.39 17.45 3.29
CA MET A 201 7.87 16.94 4.56
C MET A 201 8.84 17.12 5.72
N ARG A 202 10.10 16.74 5.52
CA ARG A 202 11.14 16.90 6.55
C ARG A 202 11.36 18.35 6.95
N HIS A 203 11.37 19.24 5.96
CA HIS A 203 11.54 20.67 6.20
C HIS A 203 10.33 21.28 6.93
N SER A 204 9.13 20.99 6.47
CA SER A 204 7.90 21.62 6.97
C SER A 204 7.43 21.08 8.31
N PHE A 205 7.67 19.79 8.60
CA PHE A 205 7.15 19.11 9.78
C PHE A 205 8.21 18.57 10.73
N GLY A 206 9.49 18.61 10.36
CA GLY A 206 10.59 18.05 11.15
C GLY A 206 10.65 16.51 11.12
N HIS A 207 9.77 15.86 10.37
CA HIS A 207 9.72 14.40 10.23
C HIS A 207 9.21 13.99 8.84
N SER A 208 9.30 12.69 8.54
CA SER A 208 8.75 12.10 7.32
C SER A 208 7.69 11.02 7.61
N HIS A 209 6.96 11.16 8.72
CA HIS A 209 5.89 10.22 9.09
C HIS A 209 4.55 10.75 8.62
N LEU A 210 3.72 9.89 8.02
CA LEU A 210 2.31 10.14 7.76
C LEU A 210 1.59 8.81 7.85
N GLY A 211 0.78 8.65 8.89
CA GLY A 211 0.10 7.42 9.27
C GLY A 211 0.92 6.54 10.22
N VAL A 212 0.25 5.51 10.71
CA VAL A 212 0.76 4.53 11.67
C VAL A 212 0.51 3.12 11.20
N PHE A 213 1.33 2.18 11.66
CA PHE A 213 1.11 0.75 11.51
C PHE A 213 0.30 0.22 12.68
N GLY A 214 -0.69 -0.60 12.37
CA GLY A 214 -1.52 -1.27 13.36
C GLY A 214 -1.55 -2.78 13.15
N ARG A 215 -1.65 -3.50 14.26
CA ARG A 215 -1.87 -4.95 14.31
C ARG A 215 -3.29 -5.21 14.77
N VAL A 216 -4.04 -6.01 14.05
CA VAL A 216 -5.39 -6.40 14.45
C VAL A 216 -5.31 -7.35 15.63
N ILE A 217 -5.84 -6.95 16.78
CA ILE A 217 -5.86 -7.75 18.03
C ILE A 217 -7.24 -8.30 18.35
N LYS A 218 -8.30 -7.71 17.77
CA LYS A 218 -9.66 -8.23 17.78
C LYS A 218 -10.23 -8.14 16.39
N LYS A 219 -10.69 -9.28 15.85
CA LYS A 219 -11.34 -9.34 14.56
C LYS A 219 -12.68 -8.59 14.58
N GLY A 220 -13.08 -8.09 13.41
CA GLY A 220 -14.37 -7.42 13.24
C GLY A 220 -14.54 -6.90 11.83
N GLU A 221 -15.75 -6.51 11.53
CA GLU A 221 -16.09 -5.81 10.33
C GLU A 221 -15.91 -4.31 10.55
N ILE A 222 -15.36 -3.63 9.54
CA ILE A 222 -15.24 -2.18 9.50
C ILE A 222 -15.86 -1.65 8.20
N CYS A 223 -16.60 -0.54 8.33
CA CYS A 223 -17.28 0.13 7.23
C CYS A 223 -16.87 1.60 7.12
N THR A 224 -16.97 2.14 5.92
CA THR A 224 -16.85 3.60 5.76
C THR A 224 -17.94 4.31 6.56
N GLY A 225 -17.54 5.24 7.41
CA GLY A 225 -18.44 5.99 8.30
C GLY A 225 -18.49 5.44 9.74
N ASP A 226 -17.82 4.33 10.03
CA ASP A 226 -17.71 3.84 11.40
C ASP A 226 -17.03 4.85 12.33
N SER A 227 -17.50 4.90 13.55
CA SER A 227 -16.86 5.68 14.60
C SER A 227 -15.52 5.09 15.00
N VAL A 228 -14.58 5.97 15.33
CA VAL A 228 -13.25 5.59 15.79
C VAL A 228 -13.04 6.09 17.21
N SER A 229 -12.57 5.24 18.12
CA SER A 229 -12.20 5.63 19.47
C SER A 229 -10.79 5.14 19.82
N VAL A 230 -10.02 6.03 20.46
CA VAL A 230 -8.70 5.69 21.01
C VAL A 230 -8.91 5.13 22.42
N ILE A 231 -8.41 3.92 22.66
CA ILE A 231 -8.43 3.25 23.94
C ILE A 231 -6.99 3.24 24.45
N GLN A 232 -6.75 3.92 25.56
CA GLN A 232 -5.44 3.86 26.21
C GLN A 232 -5.23 2.47 26.81
N PRO A 233 -4.02 1.92 26.78
CA PRO A 233 -3.72 0.71 27.52
C PRO A 233 -3.87 0.97 29.02
N ASP A 234 -4.39 -0.03 29.73
CA ASP A 234 -4.48 -0.02 31.20
C ASP A 234 -3.10 -0.01 31.84
#